data_8da98958e03521fc34b7628de1ed4be3
#
_entry.id   8da98958e03521fc34b7628de1ed4be3
#
_cell.length_a   1.000
_cell.length_b   1.000
_cell.length_c   1.000
_cell.angle_alpha   90.00
_cell.angle_beta   90.00
_cell.angle_gamma   90.00
#
_symmetry.space_group_name_H-M   'P 1'
#
loop_
_entity.id
_entity.type
_entity.pdbx_description
1 polymer ?
#
loop_
_entity_poly.entity_id
_entity_poly.type
_entity_poly.pdbx_seq_one_letter_code
_entity_poly.pdbx_strand_id
1 'polypeptide(L)'
;MRGIMDTKYILEVKDLHTTFTTDKGEVHAVNGINFNLEPGKTLGIVGESGSGKSVSAYSIMQILADNGRVSSGEVLYKGENIVNWDNKKMAGFRGKCCSIIFQDPMTSLNPVFTVGYQLEEAVLLHTDRTKKEAKARAIEMLSLVGVNEPEKRVKQYPHELSGGMRQRVM
;
A
#
# COMPACT_ATOMS: atom_id res chain seq x y z
N MET A 1 -4.37 27.67 1.98
CA MET A 1 -5.12 26.58 2.64
C MET A 1 -6.39 26.36 1.85
N ARG A 2 -6.44 25.35 0.95
CA ARG A 2 -7.70 24.94 0.32
C ARG A 2 -8.47 24.14 1.37
N GLY A 3 -9.70 24.59 1.68
CA GLY A 3 -10.57 23.97 2.66
C GLY A 3 -10.69 22.46 2.42
N ILE A 4 -10.61 21.70 3.50
CA ILE A 4 -11.00 20.30 3.52
C ILE A 4 -12.47 20.29 3.10
N MET A 5 -12.75 19.82 1.87
CA MET A 5 -14.14 19.53 1.51
C MET A 5 -14.62 18.51 2.52
N ASP A 6 -15.74 18.84 3.18
CA ASP A 6 -16.40 17.97 4.15
C ASP A 6 -17.06 16.83 3.36
N THR A 7 -16.21 15.90 2.85
CA THR A 7 -16.68 14.77 2.07
C THR A 7 -17.10 13.67 3.02
N LYS A 8 -18.32 13.17 2.87
CA LYS A 8 -18.86 12.05 3.65
C LYS A 8 -17.92 10.82 3.60
N TYR A 9 -17.21 10.65 2.50
CA TYR A 9 -16.36 9.48 2.27
C TYR A 9 -14.89 9.87 2.16
N ILE A 10 -14.02 9.07 2.79
CA ILE A 10 -12.57 9.21 2.62
C ILE A 10 -12.09 8.64 1.28
N LEU A 11 -12.78 7.59 0.81
CA LEU A 11 -12.53 6.96 -0.48
C LEU A 11 -13.87 6.64 -1.16
N GLU A 12 -14.01 7.02 -2.42
CA GLU A 12 -15.11 6.62 -3.28
C GLU A 12 -14.54 6.00 -4.56
N VAL A 13 -15.07 4.85 -4.93
CA VAL A 13 -14.76 4.19 -6.21
C VAL A 13 -16.06 4.17 -7.02
N LYS A 14 -16.00 4.72 -8.23
CA LYS A 14 -17.15 4.89 -9.12
C LYS A 14 -16.86 4.27 -10.47
N ASP A 15 -17.65 3.27 -10.83
CA ASP A 15 -17.60 2.58 -12.12
C ASP A 15 -16.18 2.21 -12.55
N LEU A 16 -15.39 1.69 -11.61
CA LEU A 16 -13.98 1.38 -11.85
C LEU A 16 -13.83 0.18 -12.77
N HIS A 17 -13.13 0.37 -13.86
CA HIS A 17 -12.72 -0.67 -14.79
C HIS A 17 -11.20 -0.76 -14.86
N THR A 18 -10.67 -1.99 -14.87
CA THR A 18 -9.24 -2.26 -15.00
C THR A 18 -9.01 -3.35 -16.03
N THR A 19 -8.15 -3.06 -16.99
CA THR A 19 -7.86 -3.92 -18.12
C THR A 19 -6.36 -4.21 -18.21
N PHE A 20 -6.01 -5.45 -18.54
CA PHE A 20 -4.65 -5.88 -18.85
C PHE A 20 -4.55 -6.23 -20.33
N THR A 21 -3.51 -5.73 -20.97
CA THR A 21 -3.17 -6.10 -22.35
C THR A 21 -2.31 -7.36 -22.33
N THR A 22 -2.71 -8.40 -23.05
CA THR A 22 -1.99 -9.67 -23.18
C THR A 22 -1.78 -9.99 -24.65
N ASP A 23 -0.91 -10.95 -24.95
CA ASP A 23 -0.69 -11.43 -26.34
C ASP A 23 -1.96 -12.02 -26.99
N LYS A 24 -2.94 -12.39 -26.17
CA LYS A 24 -4.23 -12.95 -26.63
C LYS A 24 -5.37 -11.91 -26.66
N GLY A 25 -5.08 -10.65 -26.36
CA GLY A 25 -6.05 -9.58 -26.31
C GLY A 25 -6.20 -8.93 -24.93
N GLU A 26 -7.24 -8.16 -24.73
CA GLU A 26 -7.51 -7.47 -23.49
C GLU A 26 -8.26 -8.37 -22.49
N VAL A 27 -7.85 -8.31 -21.22
CA VAL A 27 -8.51 -9.00 -20.09
C VAL A 27 -9.08 -7.93 -19.16
N HIS A 28 -10.39 -7.90 -19.03
CA HIS A 28 -11.09 -6.99 -18.11
C HIS A 28 -11.12 -7.62 -16.70
N ALA A 29 -10.16 -7.25 -15.86
CA ALA A 29 -10.00 -7.83 -14.52
C ALA A 29 -10.91 -7.19 -13.48
N VAL A 30 -11.32 -5.95 -13.68
CA VAL A 30 -12.33 -5.23 -12.90
C VAL A 30 -13.32 -4.61 -13.87
N ASN A 31 -14.62 -4.78 -13.61
CA ASN A 31 -15.65 -4.41 -14.57
C ASN A 31 -16.80 -3.66 -13.88
N GLY A 32 -16.63 -2.35 -13.70
CA GLY A 32 -17.68 -1.43 -13.22
C GLY A 32 -17.98 -1.55 -11.73
N ILE A 33 -16.96 -1.68 -10.85
CA ILE A 33 -17.22 -1.75 -9.41
C ILE A 33 -17.46 -0.38 -8.79
N ASN A 34 -18.32 -0.37 -7.78
CA ASN A 34 -18.66 0.82 -7.02
C ASN A 34 -18.64 0.50 -5.52
N PHE A 35 -17.96 1.33 -4.73
CA PHE A 35 -18.01 1.29 -3.27
C PHE A 35 -17.51 2.59 -2.65
N ASN A 36 -17.85 2.78 -1.37
CA ASN A 36 -17.48 3.95 -0.59
C ASN A 36 -16.89 3.51 0.76
N LEU A 37 -15.95 4.28 1.29
CA LEU A 37 -15.39 4.10 2.61
C LEU A 37 -15.55 5.39 3.41
N GLU A 38 -16.20 5.33 4.54
CA GLU A 38 -16.31 6.45 5.49
C GLU A 38 -15.06 6.53 6.38
N PRO A 39 -14.68 7.72 6.85
CA PRO A 39 -13.59 7.86 7.81
C PRO A 39 -13.83 7.00 9.07
N GLY A 40 -12.78 6.29 9.51
CA GLY A 40 -12.83 5.44 10.70
C GLY A 40 -13.65 4.16 10.56
N LYS A 41 -14.12 3.83 9.35
CA LYS A 41 -14.84 2.57 9.07
C LYS A 41 -13.95 1.56 8.36
N THR A 42 -14.36 0.30 8.42
CA THR A 42 -13.75 -0.81 7.70
C THR A 42 -14.70 -1.34 6.65
N LEU A 43 -14.21 -1.52 5.43
CA LEU A 43 -14.94 -2.15 4.32
C LEU A 43 -14.34 -3.53 4.04
N GLY A 44 -15.16 -4.58 4.13
CA GLY A 44 -14.78 -5.92 3.72
C GLY A 44 -15.15 -6.18 2.25
N ILE A 45 -14.18 -6.59 1.43
CA ILE A 45 -14.40 -7.01 0.05
C ILE A 45 -14.17 -8.51 -0.03
N VAL A 46 -15.23 -9.28 -0.30
CA VAL A 46 -15.21 -10.74 -0.37
C VAL A 46 -15.52 -11.22 -1.80
N GLY A 47 -15.06 -12.41 -2.13
CA GLY A 47 -15.26 -13.03 -3.44
C GLY A 47 -14.28 -14.17 -3.68
N GLU A 48 -14.47 -14.93 -4.72
CA GLU A 48 -13.61 -16.06 -5.12
C GLU A 48 -12.22 -15.61 -5.60
N SER A 49 -11.29 -16.55 -5.70
CA SER A 49 -9.99 -16.27 -6.32
C SER A 49 -10.19 -15.84 -7.78
N GLY A 50 -9.45 -14.81 -8.21
CA GLY A 50 -9.60 -14.25 -9.57
C GLY A 50 -10.75 -13.27 -9.75
N SER A 51 -11.58 -12.99 -8.74
CA SER A 51 -12.71 -12.04 -8.87
C SER A 51 -12.34 -10.55 -8.91
N GLY A 52 -11.06 -10.20 -9.04
CA GLY A 52 -10.59 -8.81 -9.18
C GLY A 52 -10.32 -8.04 -7.88
N LYS A 53 -10.50 -8.64 -6.68
CA LYS A 53 -10.31 -7.95 -5.38
C LYS A 53 -8.94 -7.25 -5.24
N SER A 54 -7.87 -8.01 -5.44
CA SER A 54 -6.50 -7.47 -5.35
C SER A 54 -6.23 -6.45 -6.46
N VAL A 55 -6.74 -6.71 -7.67
CA VAL A 55 -6.61 -5.78 -8.81
C VAL A 55 -7.29 -4.46 -8.50
N SER A 56 -8.46 -4.48 -7.85
CA SER A 56 -9.15 -3.25 -7.42
C SER A 56 -8.30 -2.43 -6.44
N ALA A 57 -7.69 -3.07 -5.44
CA ALA A 57 -6.78 -2.41 -4.52
C ALA A 57 -5.52 -1.85 -5.22
N TYR A 58 -4.94 -2.62 -6.15
CA TYR A 58 -3.77 -2.18 -6.94
C TYR A 58 -4.12 -1.03 -7.88
N SER A 59 -5.33 -1.00 -8.43
CA SER A 59 -5.84 0.11 -9.25
C SER A 59 -5.93 1.40 -8.45
N ILE A 60 -6.46 1.34 -7.23
CA ILE A 60 -6.53 2.49 -6.30
C ILE A 60 -5.14 3.00 -5.97
N MET A 61 -4.20 2.11 -5.71
CA MET A 61 -2.81 2.46 -5.37
C MET A 61 -1.95 2.80 -6.60
N GLN A 62 -2.48 2.61 -7.83
CA GLN A 62 -1.74 2.73 -9.09
C GLN A 62 -0.41 1.92 -9.07
N ILE A 63 -0.49 0.66 -8.65
CA ILE A 63 0.62 -0.31 -8.62
C ILE A 63 0.31 -1.53 -9.48
N LEU A 64 -0.47 -1.34 -10.53
CA LEU A 64 -0.70 -2.38 -11.54
C LEU A 64 0.62 -2.74 -12.25
N ALA A 65 0.69 -3.96 -12.77
CA ALA A 65 1.79 -4.34 -13.67
C ALA A 65 1.78 -3.48 -14.93
N ASP A 66 2.91 -3.40 -15.63
CA ASP A 66 3.11 -2.49 -16.79
C ASP A 66 2.08 -2.66 -17.92
N ASN A 67 1.53 -3.86 -18.06
CA ASN A 67 0.49 -4.17 -19.04
C ASN A 67 -0.94 -3.90 -18.53
N GLY A 68 -1.09 -3.42 -17.27
CA GLY A 68 -2.38 -3.11 -16.64
C GLY A 68 -2.66 -1.61 -16.60
N ARG A 69 -3.91 -1.24 -16.80
CA ARG A 69 -4.35 0.15 -16.67
C ARG A 69 -5.77 0.25 -16.13
N VAL A 70 -6.05 1.34 -15.44
CA VAL A 70 -7.43 1.77 -15.21
C VAL A 70 -7.97 2.26 -16.55
N SER A 71 -8.96 1.56 -17.11
CA SER A 71 -9.52 1.84 -18.43
C SER A 71 -10.66 2.86 -18.37
N SER A 72 -11.43 2.89 -17.29
CA SER A 72 -12.46 3.91 -17.00
C SER A 72 -12.84 3.94 -15.53
N GLY A 73 -13.67 4.91 -15.17
CA GLY A 73 -14.14 5.12 -13.81
C GLY A 73 -13.31 6.13 -13.02
N GLU A 74 -13.68 6.31 -11.76
CA GLU A 74 -13.07 7.28 -10.86
C GLU A 74 -12.69 6.63 -9.53
N VAL A 75 -11.59 7.09 -8.96
CA VAL A 75 -11.20 6.83 -7.58
C VAL A 75 -11.01 8.18 -6.90
N LEU A 76 -11.93 8.53 -6.00
CA LEU A 76 -11.91 9.81 -5.29
C LEU A 76 -11.34 9.60 -3.89
N TYR A 77 -10.22 10.23 -3.59
CA TYR A 77 -9.68 10.34 -2.24
C TYR A 77 -9.97 11.72 -1.69
N LYS A 78 -10.79 11.80 -0.65
CA LYS A 78 -11.28 13.06 -0.06
C LYS A 78 -11.85 14.01 -1.12
N GLY A 79 -12.60 13.47 -2.08
CA GLY A 79 -13.24 14.22 -3.16
C GLY A 79 -12.35 14.55 -4.36
N GLU A 80 -11.06 14.23 -4.34
CA GLU A 80 -10.16 14.45 -5.46
C GLU A 80 -9.91 13.14 -6.23
N ASN A 81 -10.10 13.16 -7.56
CA ASN A 81 -9.88 11.97 -8.39
C ASN A 81 -8.37 11.70 -8.53
N ILE A 82 -7.93 10.56 -8.00
CA ILE A 82 -6.52 10.17 -7.97
C ILE A 82 -6.08 9.37 -9.19
N VAL A 83 -7.00 8.91 -10.04
CA VAL A 83 -6.67 8.08 -11.23
C VAL A 83 -5.70 8.80 -12.17
N ASN A 84 -5.83 10.12 -12.29
CA ASN A 84 -5.03 10.95 -13.20
C ASN A 84 -3.82 11.60 -12.50
N TRP A 85 -3.49 11.21 -11.26
CA TRP A 85 -2.32 11.74 -10.59
C TRP A 85 -1.04 11.19 -11.20
N ASP A 86 -0.04 12.05 -11.35
CA ASP A 86 1.29 11.65 -11.78
C ASP A 86 2.03 10.85 -10.69
N ASN A 87 3.12 10.21 -11.06
CA ASN A 87 3.92 9.41 -10.14
C ASN A 87 4.44 10.18 -8.93
N LYS A 88 4.73 11.48 -9.07
CA LYS A 88 5.23 12.32 -7.98
C LYS A 88 4.13 12.56 -6.93
N LYS A 89 2.92 12.86 -7.38
CA LYS A 89 1.76 13.06 -6.49
C LYS A 89 1.36 11.75 -5.82
N MET A 90 1.38 10.63 -6.56
CA MET A 90 1.13 9.29 -6.03
C MET A 90 2.20 8.84 -5.03
N ALA A 91 3.46 9.20 -5.21
CA ALA A 91 4.51 8.92 -4.22
C ALA A 91 4.24 9.61 -2.87
N GLY A 92 3.69 10.83 -2.89
CA GLY A 92 3.24 11.52 -1.68
C GLY A 92 1.98 10.92 -1.03
N PHE A 93 1.18 10.18 -1.79
CA PHE A 93 -0.03 9.50 -1.31
C PHE A 93 0.28 8.14 -0.71
N ARG A 94 1.10 7.33 -1.43
CA ARG A 94 1.51 6.00 -0.98
C ARG A 94 2.37 6.09 0.27
N GLY A 95 2.07 5.27 1.25
CA GLY A 95 2.77 5.23 2.54
C GLY A 95 2.37 6.30 3.54
N LYS A 96 2.01 7.52 3.10
CA LYS A 96 1.58 8.61 3.98
C LYS A 96 0.07 8.66 4.20
N CYS A 97 -0.70 8.53 3.13
CA CYS A 97 -2.16 8.62 3.14
C CYS A 97 -2.83 7.24 3.02
N CYS A 98 -2.24 6.37 2.24
CA CYS A 98 -2.72 5.02 1.99
C CYS A 98 -1.53 4.07 1.88
N SER A 99 -1.64 2.89 2.46
CA SER A 99 -0.65 1.83 2.36
C SER A 99 -1.33 0.50 2.05
N ILE A 100 -0.55 -0.46 1.59
CA ILE A 100 -1.02 -1.81 1.29
C ILE A 100 -0.17 -2.84 2.03
N ILE A 101 -0.82 -3.84 2.60
CA ILE A 101 -0.17 -5.05 3.13
C ILE A 101 -0.48 -6.17 2.15
N PHE A 102 0.57 -6.74 1.53
CA PHE A 102 0.42 -7.82 0.57
C PHE A 102 0.11 -9.14 1.26
N GLN A 103 -0.59 -10.02 0.54
CA GLN A 103 -0.98 -11.34 1.05
C GLN A 103 0.21 -12.23 1.38
N ASP A 104 1.32 -12.11 0.65
CA ASP A 104 2.57 -12.82 0.91
C ASP A 104 3.63 -11.88 1.47
N PRO A 105 3.83 -11.86 2.80
CA PRO A 105 4.84 -11.02 3.44
C PRO A 105 6.26 -11.51 3.16
N MET A 106 6.44 -12.75 2.69
CA MET A 106 7.75 -13.35 2.49
C MET A 106 8.51 -12.73 1.31
N THR A 107 7.77 -12.24 0.31
CA THR A 107 8.31 -11.62 -0.90
C THR A 107 8.41 -10.09 -0.80
N SER A 108 7.84 -9.49 0.23
CA SER A 108 7.76 -8.03 0.37
C SER A 108 9.03 -7.42 0.95
N LEU A 109 9.78 -8.16 1.78
CA LEU A 109 11.06 -7.70 2.29
C LEU A 109 12.19 -8.01 1.30
N ASN A 110 12.96 -6.99 0.94
CA ASN A 110 14.12 -7.16 0.08
C ASN A 110 15.22 -7.93 0.83
N PRO A 111 15.65 -9.12 0.35
CA PRO A 111 16.59 -9.99 1.05
C PRO A 111 18.02 -9.43 1.15
N VAL A 112 18.37 -8.45 0.32
CA VAL A 112 19.74 -7.88 0.31
C VAL A 112 19.94 -6.69 1.25
N PHE A 113 18.87 -6.22 1.87
CA PHE A 113 18.93 -5.15 2.87
C PHE A 113 18.53 -5.64 4.25
N THR A 114 19.13 -5.06 5.28
CA THR A 114 18.75 -5.36 6.66
C THR A 114 17.33 -4.87 6.95
N VAL A 115 16.68 -5.49 7.93
CA VAL A 115 15.35 -5.08 8.40
C VAL A 115 15.35 -3.61 8.82
N GLY A 116 16.36 -3.19 9.58
CA GLY A 116 16.50 -1.81 10.03
C GLY A 116 16.58 -0.83 8.87
N TYR A 117 17.38 -1.13 7.85
CA TYR A 117 17.50 -0.27 6.67
C TYR A 117 16.14 -0.03 6.00
N GLN A 118 15.35 -1.09 5.80
CA GLN A 118 14.05 -0.99 5.13
C GLN A 118 13.01 -0.23 5.97
N LEU A 119 13.02 -0.41 7.30
CA LEU A 119 12.15 0.34 8.21
C LEU A 119 12.57 1.82 8.31
N GLU A 120 13.87 2.09 8.40
CA GLU A 120 14.42 3.45 8.44
C GLU A 120 14.11 4.21 7.14
N GLU A 121 14.22 3.54 5.98
CA GLU A 121 13.87 4.12 4.69
C GLU A 121 12.41 4.58 4.65
N ALA A 122 11.47 3.73 5.09
CA ALA A 122 10.06 4.08 5.15
C ALA A 122 9.81 5.30 6.07
N VAL A 123 10.48 5.38 7.21
CA VAL A 123 10.37 6.53 8.12
C VAL A 123 10.92 7.81 7.48
N LEU A 124 12.09 7.73 6.85
CA LEU A 124 12.76 8.89 6.22
C LEU A 124 12.00 9.43 5.00
N LEU A 125 11.37 8.54 4.22
CA LEU A 125 10.59 8.95 3.06
C LEU A 125 9.30 9.70 3.42
N HIS A 126 8.71 9.40 4.58
CA HIS A 126 7.39 9.90 4.94
C HIS A 126 7.37 10.88 6.12
N THR A 127 8.52 11.18 6.70
CA THR A 127 8.65 12.11 7.83
C THR A 127 9.91 12.98 7.71
N ASP A 128 9.93 14.09 8.43
CA ASP A 128 11.10 15.00 8.50
C ASP A 128 12.12 14.55 9.59
N ARG A 129 12.16 13.27 9.92
CA ARG A 129 13.06 12.74 10.96
C ARG A 129 14.50 12.60 10.46
N THR A 130 15.42 12.78 11.38
CA THR A 130 16.83 12.47 11.16
C THR A 130 17.07 10.95 11.11
N LYS A 131 18.19 10.50 10.53
CA LYS A 131 18.57 9.06 10.52
C LYS A 131 18.60 8.44 11.92
N LYS A 132 19.05 9.19 12.93
CA LYS A 132 19.08 8.72 14.32
C LYS A 132 17.66 8.46 14.86
N GLU A 133 16.74 9.39 14.59
CA GLU A 133 15.33 9.25 14.99
C GLU A 133 14.62 8.15 14.20
N ALA A 134 14.91 7.99 12.90
CA ALA A 134 14.36 6.92 12.09
C ALA A 134 14.77 5.54 12.63
N LYS A 135 16.04 5.38 13.00
CA LYS A 135 16.54 4.15 13.63
C LYS A 135 15.86 3.86 14.97
N ALA A 136 15.73 4.87 15.81
CA ALA A 136 15.02 4.73 17.10
C ALA A 136 13.55 4.32 16.87
N ARG A 137 12.89 4.93 15.87
CA ARG A 137 11.51 4.59 15.50
C ARG A 137 11.39 3.17 14.96
N ALA A 138 12.33 2.70 14.14
CA ALA A 138 12.34 1.32 13.65
C ALA A 138 12.40 0.30 14.81
N ILE A 139 13.27 0.53 15.79
CA ILE A 139 13.39 -0.31 16.99
C ILE A 139 12.09 -0.29 17.82
N GLU A 140 11.53 0.90 18.02
CA GLU A 140 10.26 1.08 18.73
C GLU A 140 9.12 0.30 18.04
N MET A 141 9.01 0.38 16.71
CA MET A 141 7.98 -0.34 15.97
C MET A 141 8.14 -1.87 16.09
N LEU A 142 9.35 -2.39 15.98
CA LEU A 142 9.60 -3.82 16.19
C LEU A 142 9.22 -4.28 17.60
N SER A 143 9.48 -3.45 18.60
CA SER A 143 9.08 -3.73 19.99
C SER A 143 7.55 -3.76 20.11
N LEU A 144 6.85 -2.79 19.53
CA LEU A 144 5.37 -2.71 19.57
C LEU A 144 4.67 -3.91 18.94
N VAL A 145 5.24 -4.48 17.88
CA VAL A 145 4.70 -5.69 17.25
C VAL A 145 5.21 -6.99 17.92
N GLY A 146 5.90 -6.89 19.05
CA GLY A 146 6.34 -8.03 19.84
C GLY A 146 7.50 -8.82 19.23
N VAL A 147 8.38 -8.16 18.46
CA VAL A 147 9.66 -8.76 18.02
C VAL A 147 10.65 -8.69 19.19
N ASN A 148 11.12 -9.85 19.63
CA ASN A 148 12.11 -9.94 20.73
C ASN A 148 13.48 -9.42 20.28
N GLU A 149 14.22 -8.76 21.18
CA GLU A 149 15.56 -8.20 20.95
C GLU A 149 15.61 -7.24 19.73
N PRO A 150 14.72 -6.22 19.64
CA PRO A 150 14.56 -5.41 18.43
C PRO A 150 15.86 -4.71 18.01
N GLU A 151 16.73 -4.31 18.95
CA GLU A 151 18.05 -3.71 18.68
C GLU A 151 19.00 -4.65 17.95
N LYS A 152 18.84 -5.96 18.12
CA LYS A 152 19.57 -6.99 17.40
C LYS A 152 18.92 -7.27 16.04
N ARG A 153 17.59 -7.36 16.02
CA ARG A 153 16.82 -7.72 14.82
C ARG A 153 16.90 -6.68 13.72
N VAL A 154 17.00 -5.39 14.04
CA VAL A 154 17.20 -4.33 13.02
C VAL A 154 18.47 -4.52 12.19
N LYS A 155 19.48 -5.23 12.72
CA LYS A 155 20.75 -5.48 12.03
C LYS A 155 20.73 -6.73 11.16
N GLN A 156 19.71 -7.56 11.31
CA GLN A 156 19.57 -8.82 10.60
C GLN A 156 18.92 -8.64 9.23
N TYR A 157 19.21 -9.59 8.35
CA TYR A 157 18.54 -9.72 7.06
C TYR A 157 17.25 -10.51 7.17
N PRO A 158 16.31 -10.34 6.23
CA PRO A 158 15.04 -11.08 6.26
C PRO A 158 15.19 -12.60 6.38
N HIS A 159 16.18 -13.19 5.75
CA HIS A 159 16.41 -14.64 5.79
C HIS A 159 16.89 -15.16 7.16
N GLU A 160 17.41 -14.29 8.02
CA GLU A 160 17.83 -14.63 9.40
C GLU A 160 16.65 -14.60 10.38
N LEU A 161 15.46 -14.15 9.96
CA LEU A 161 14.24 -14.07 10.75
C LEU A 161 13.33 -15.27 10.48
N SER A 162 12.60 -15.73 11.51
CA SER A 162 11.53 -16.70 11.32
C SER A 162 10.38 -16.11 10.47
N GLY A 163 9.56 -16.99 9.86
CA GLY A 163 8.39 -16.54 9.08
C GLY A 163 7.47 -15.61 9.85
N GLY A 164 7.15 -15.94 11.10
CA GLY A 164 6.31 -15.10 11.96
C GLY A 164 6.96 -13.77 12.33
N MET A 165 8.29 -13.71 12.46
CA MET A 165 8.99 -12.42 12.66
C MET A 165 8.96 -11.56 11.40
N ARG A 166 9.18 -12.15 10.22
CA ARG A 166 9.07 -11.43 8.94
C ARG A 166 7.68 -10.84 8.74
N GLN A 167 6.64 -11.60 9.09
CA GLN A 167 5.26 -11.12 9.02
C GLN A 167 5.00 -9.93 9.97
N ARG A 168 5.62 -9.91 11.15
CA ARG A 168 5.51 -8.78 12.09
C ARG A 168 6.30 -7.55 11.64
N VAL A 169 7.40 -7.73 10.94
CA VAL A 169 8.20 -6.64 10.37
C VAL A 169 7.43 -5.89 9.30
N MET A 170 6.60 -6.62 8.52
CA MET A 170 5.71 -6.08 7.48
C MET A 170 4.55 -5.29 8.08
#